data_2dcacef54cbc3e899ed68ff238d4c25a
#
_entry.id   2dcacef54cbc3e899ed68ff238d4c25a
#
_cell.length_a   1.000
_cell.length_b   1.000
_cell.length_c   1.000
_cell.angle_alpha   90.00
_cell.angle_beta   90.00
_cell.angle_gamma   90.00
#
_symmetry.space_group_name_H-M   'P 1'
#
loop_
_entity.id
_entity.type
_entity.pdbx_description
1 polymer ?
#
loop_
_entity_poly.entity_id
_entity_poly.type
_entity_poly.pdbx_seq_one_letter_code
_entity_poly.pdbx_strand_id
1 'polypeptide(L)'
;MSKLLVTGAVMAVTGFSSQAVSTEAQIDALQNEILKIKQDMASDKSKAYFKKGKGLSIKSSDGKFSFEIKGRLMYDLSAITAGNDTVDNPSRADNIGTFGNEFRRARFTIKGEVGDGWGFAFQPDFAETVADNVGGSATGPKGVDVKDALIYKKIKGIGKISIGNVKSAGGLWENTSSNSILFMERPMYNEAANLAHRAGIHYDTAGAFGKKFPLHLKATLGVGAEGAWRQEQEDSDTIEDNYVASVATHYTHVMGKKHYVMIGGSYTYENHSDLRTRSVEARAQGVHTLGEKILDTNLSDIESYSYGGPQFAYSNGPLFTAGEYYYVNASRLPDSADDLKTYDDYNANGASIFAHYFLTGGAHVALKPAKGSISGVKCKAAMGCTAAKVMFEFANFASDEASENATDAKVIHIGLNHYFNSNVRLMIDAARGLYQGGTGMSTDAKGTNVTHNMTSIQTRLHLKW
;
A
#
# COMPACT_ATOMS: atom_id res chain seq x y z
N MET A 1 -19.15 -5.39 -27.22
CA MET A 1 -17.96 -5.97 -27.85
C MET A 1 -17.95 -5.53 -29.30
N SER A 2 -17.42 -4.36 -29.56
CA SER A 2 -17.08 -3.97 -30.92
C SER A 2 -15.82 -4.75 -31.28
N LYS A 3 -15.94 -5.57 -32.30
CA LYS A 3 -14.95 -6.53 -32.77
C LYS A 3 -13.68 -5.79 -33.19
N LEU A 4 -12.63 -5.81 -32.37
CA LEU A 4 -11.28 -5.74 -32.90
C LEU A 4 -10.89 -7.18 -33.23
N LEU A 5 -11.60 -7.75 -34.19
CA LEU A 5 -11.17 -8.89 -34.96
C LEU A 5 -10.22 -8.35 -36.01
N VAL A 6 -8.94 -8.47 -35.77
CA VAL A 6 -7.96 -8.62 -36.81
C VAL A 6 -8.32 -9.94 -37.48
N THR A 7 -9.23 -9.90 -38.40
CA THR A 7 -9.49 -11.01 -39.29
C THR A 7 -8.33 -11.05 -40.27
N GLY A 8 -7.28 -11.80 -39.92
CA GLY A 8 -6.35 -12.29 -40.88
C GLY A 8 -7.17 -13.07 -41.91
N ALA A 9 -7.32 -12.51 -43.08
CA ALA A 9 -7.90 -13.20 -44.21
C ALA A 9 -6.97 -14.36 -44.58
N VAL A 10 -7.26 -15.55 -44.05
CA VAL A 10 -6.78 -16.78 -44.62
C VAL A 10 -7.59 -16.99 -45.90
N MET A 11 -7.02 -16.63 -47.03
CA MET A 11 -7.54 -17.06 -48.33
C MET A 11 -7.40 -18.58 -48.39
N ALA A 12 -8.51 -19.28 -48.16
CA ALA A 12 -8.65 -20.64 -48.61
C ALA A 12 -8.75 -20.60 -50.15
N VAL A 13 -7.70 -21.00 -50.79
CA VAL A 13 -7.71 -21.27 -52.24
C VAL A 13 -8.48 -22.55 -52.44
N THR A 14 -9.79 -22.43 -52.61
CA THR A 14 -10.61 -23.45 -53.29
C THR A 14 -10.74 -23.03 -54.73
N GLY A 15 -10.27 -23.89 -55.61
CA GLY A 15 -10.31 -23.66 -57.04
C GLY A 15 -11.72 -23.40 -57.54
N PHE A 16 -11.94 -22.17 -57.98
CA PHE A 16 -13.02 -21.79 -58.91
C PHE A 16 -12.43 -20.98 -60.05
N SER A 17 -12.89 -21.31 -61.25
CA SER A 17 -12.54 -20.72 -62.52
C SER A 17 -12.31 -19.21 -62.48
N SER A 18 -11.14 -18.80 -62.90
CA SER A 18 -10.68 -17.41 -63.00
C SER A 18 -11.51 -16.61 -64.03
N GLN A 19 -12.52 -15.93 -63.57
CA GLN A 19 -12.82 -14.62 -64.17
C GLN A 19 -11.85 -13.64 -63.49
N ALA A 20 -10.93 -13.10 -64.26
CA ALA A 20 -10.02 -12.05 -63.81
C ALA A 20 -10.86 -10.84 -63.42
N VAL A 21 -11.07 -10.65 -62.10
CA VAL A 21 -11.63 -9.41 -61.58
C VAL A 21 -10.65 -8.32 -61.99
N SER A 22 -11.12 -7.33 -62.73
CA SER A 22 -10.26 -6.26 -63.24
C SER A 22 -9.55 -5.57 -62.06
N THR A 23 -8.32 -5.15 -62.25
CA THR A 23 -7.55 -4.41 -61.25
C THR A 23 -8.31 -3.19 -60.73
N GLU A 24 -9.14 -2.57 -61.56
CA GLU A 24 -10.03 -1.48 -61.15
C GLU A 24 -11.10 -1.90 -60.17
N ALA A 25 -11.73 -3.06 -60.36
CA ALA A 25 -12.73 -3.57 -59.38
C ALA A 25 -12.10 -3.97 -58.03
N GLN A 26 -10.82 -4.42 -58.03
CA GLN A 26 -10.07 -4.66 -56.79
C GLN A 26 -9.69 -3.36 -56.07
N ILE A 27 -9.31 -2.32 -56.83
CA ILE A 27 -9.03 -0.99 -56.30
C ILE A 27 -10.28 -0.36 -55.70
N ASP A 28 -11.42 -0.44 -56.37
CA ASP A 28 -12.70 0.05 -55.86
C ASP A 28 -13.17 -0.70 -54.61
N ALA A 29 -12.99 -2.00 -54.57
CA ALA A 29 -13.30 -2.78 -53.39
C ALA A 29 -12.41 -2.39 -52.19
N LEU A 30 -11.10 -2.20 -52.41
CA LEU A 30 -10.17 -1.71 -51.38
C LEU A 30 -10.47 -0.28 -50.93
N GLN A 31 -10.84 0.62 -51.87
CA GLN A 31 -11.25 1.98 -51.53
C GLN A 31 -12.52 2.00 -50.68
N ASN A 32 -13.50 1.16 -51.00
CA ASN A 32 -14.73 1.03 -50.23
C ASN A 32 -14.46 0.45 -48.83
N GLU A 33 -13.54 -0.50 -48.70
CA GLU A 33 -13.14 -1.06 -47.42
C GLU A 33 -12.39 -0.03 -46.57
N ILE A 34 -11.51 0.76 -47.18
CA ILE A 34 -10.81 1.89 -46.51
C ILE A 34 -11.81 2.97 -46.07
N LEU A 35 -12.82 3.28 -46.91
CA LEU A 35 -13.89 4.23 -46.57
C LEU A 35 -14.72 3.71 -45.38
N LYS A 36 -15.05 2.43 -45.37
CA LYS A 36 -15.79 1.79 -44.31
C LYS A 36 -14.97 1.77 -43.01
N ILE A 37 -13.67 1.43 -43.06
CA ILE A 37 -12.76 1.50 -41.91
C ILE A 37 -12.66 2.94 -41.40
N LYS A 38 -12.54 3.94 -42.27
CA LYS A 38 -12.52 5.36 -41.87
C LYS A 38 -13.84 5.79 -41.23
N GLN A 39 -14.99 5.32 -41.74
CA GLN A 39 -16.30 5.61 -41.16
C GLN A 39 -16.46 4.92 -39.80
N ASP A 40 -16.02 3.68 -39.64
CA ASP A 40 -16.03 2.95 -38.38
C ASP A 40 -15.10 3.61 -37.35
N MET A 41 -13.90 4.04 -37.77
CA MET A 41 -13.00 4.83 -36.93
C MET A 41 -13.56 6.22 -36.58
N ALA A 42 -14.27 6.87 -37.48
CA ALA A 42 -14.91 8.17 -37.21
C ALA A 42 -16.17 8.04 -36.34
N SER A 43 -16.87 6.91 -36.40
CA SER A 43 -18.04 6.60 -35.56
C SER A 43 -17.61 6.16 -34.15
N ASP A 44 -16.44 5.54 -34.01
CA ASP A 44 -15.88 5.22 -32.73
C ASP A 44 -15.27 6.48 -32.08
N LYS A 45 -16.09 7.20 -31.31
CA LYS A 45 -15.70 8.38 -30.53
C LYS A 45 -14.89 8.00 -29.30
N SER A 46 -14.17 6.89 -29.31
CA SER A 46 -13.24 6.51 -28.25
C SER A 46 -12.19 7.61 -28.08
N LYS A 47 -11.94 8.02 -26.84
CA LYS A 47 -11.00 9.09 -26.52
C LYS A 47 -9.81 8.54 -25.79
N ALA A 48 -8.62 8.68 -26.36
CA ALA A 48 -7.35 8.50 -25.68
C ALA A 48 -6.84 9.89 -25.24
N TYR A 49 -6.52 10.03 -23.95
CA TYR A 49 -6.01 11.29 -23.43
C TYR A 49 -5.13 11.06 -22.19
N PHE A 50 -4.16 11.94 -22.02
CA PHE A 50 -3.43 12.05 -20.77
C PHE A 50 -4.20 12.92 -19.79
N LYS A 51 -4.48 12.38 -18.61
CA LYS A 51 -5.11 13.13 -17.54
C LYS A 51 -4.12 13.35 -16.39
N LYS A 52 -3.94 14.63 -16.03
CA LYS A 52 -3.06 15.03 -14.91
C LYS A 52 -3.33 14.17 -13.67
N GLY A 53 -2.30 13.45 -13.20
CA GLY A 53 -2.38 12.54 -12.05
C GLY A 53 -3.22 11.27 -12.24
N LYS A 54 -3.53 10.92 -13.51
CA LYS A 54 -4.24 9.68 -13.86
C LYS A 54 -3.60 8.89 -14.99
N GLY A 55 -2.51 9.40 -15.56
CA GLY A 55 -1.79 8.77 -16.67
C GLY A 55 -2.60 8.73 -17.96
N LEU A 56 -2.29 7.74 -18.81
CA LEU A 56 -3.00 7.49 -20.06
C LEU A 56 -4.37 6.88 -19.75
N SER A 57 -5.41 7.43 -20.34
CA SER A 57 -6.78 6.93 -20.23
C SER A 57 -7.41 6.80 -21.60
N ILE A 58 -8.04 5.68 -21.88
CA ILE A 58 -8.83 5.40 -23.06
C ILE A 58 -10.26 5.11 -22.59
N LYS A 59 -11.25 5.69 -23.26
CA LYS A 59 -12.66 5.44 -22.98
C LYS A 59 -13.44 5.25 -24.27
N SER A 60 -14.36 4.28 -24.26
CA SER A 60 -15.36 4.14 -25.32
C SER A 60 -16.31 5.34 -25.34
N SER A 61 -16.94 5.56 -26.50
CA SER A 61 -17.90 6.65 -26.72
C SER A 61 -19.09 6.59 -25.74
N ASP A 62 -19.58 5.38 -25.43
CA ASP A 62 -20.68 5.13 -24.49
C ASP A 62 -20.24 5.16 -23.02
N GLY A 63 -18.91 5.26 -22.77
CA GLY A 63 -18.31 5.30 -21.42
C GLY A 63 -18.35 3.98 -20.66
N LYS A 64 -18.83 2.89 -21.26
CA LYS A 64 -18.93 1.58 -20.61
C LYS A 64 -17.58 0.89 -20.47
N PHE A 65 -16.69 1.11 -21.45
CA PHE A 65 -15.35 0.55 -21.45
C PHE A 65 -14.32 1.63 -21.14
N SER A 66 -13.36 1.31 -20.29
CA SER A 66 -12.24 2.20 -20.01
C SER A 66 -10.98 1.40 -19.73
N PHE A 67 -9.85 2.01 -20.08
CA PHE A 67 -8.52 1.48 -19.79
C PHE A 67 -7.63 2.63 -19.31
N GLU A 68 -6.94 2.43 -18.18
CA GLU A 68 -6.03 3.44 -17.62
C GLU A 68 -4.68 2.80 -17.29
N ILE A 69 -3.61 3.46 -17.69
CA ILE A 69 -2.24 3.16 -17.29
C ILE A 69 -1.72 4.32 -16.46
N LYS A 70 -1.24 4.03 -15.25
CA LYS A 70 -0.62 5.00 -14.34
C LYS A 70 0.63 4.40 -13.74
N GLY A 71 1.43 5.25 -13.12
CA GLY A 71 2.60 4.76 -12.43
C GLY A 71 3.06 5.68 -11.32
N ARG A 72 4.07 5.20 -10.60
CA ARG A 72 4.83 5.97 -9.62
C ARG A 72 6.25 5.47 -9.54
N LEU A 73 7.15 6.41 -9.31
CA LEU A 73 8.52 6.18 -8.92
C LEU A 73 8.78 6.93 -7.61
N MET A 74 9.40 6.28 -6.66
CA MET A 74 9.84 6.86 -5.40
C MET A 74 11.30 6.47 -5.21
N TYR A 75 12.18 7.47 -5.19
CA TYR A 75 13.60 7.28 -4.97
C TYR A 75 13.97 7.92 -3.65
N ASP A 76 14.59 7.15 -2.78
CA ASP A 76 14.93 7.51 -1.41
C ASP A 76 16.45 7.58 -1.24
N LEU A 77 16.85 8.56 -0.42
CA LEU A 77 18.17 8.69 0.17
C LEU A 77 17.97 8.76 1.68
N SER A 78 18.73 8.01 2.44
CA SER A 78 18.62 8.00 3.89
C SER A 78 19.98 7.90 4.56
N ALA A 79 20.10 8.55 5.71
CA ALA A 79 21.19 8.37 6.64
C ALA A 79 20.64 8.12 8.03
N ILE A 80 21.28 7.25 8.79
CA ILE A 80 20.96 6.96 10.18
C ILE A 80 22.22 6.96 11.02
N THR A 81 22.13 7.47 12.24
CA THR A 81 23.19 7.40 13.25
C THR A 81 22.63 6.78 14.50
N ALA A 82 23.28 5.74 15.03
CA ALA A 82 23.04 5.24 16.38
C ALA A 82 23.81 6.10 17.39
N GLY A 83 23.24 6.32 18.58
CA GLY A 83 23.93 7.02 19.67
C GLY A 83 25.02 6.16 20.30
N ASN A 84 26.03 6.81 20.88
CA ASN A 84 27.29 6.20 21.36
C ASN A 84 27.15 5.23 22.55
N ASP A 85 26.00 5.08 23.18
CA ASP A 85 25.87 4.35 24.45
C ASP A 85 25.54 2.86 24.27
N THR A 86 25.73 2.28 23.08
CA THR A 86 24.77 1.25 22.73
C THR A 86 25.29 -0.01 22.10
N VAL A 87 26.57 -0.20 21.89
CA VAL A 87 26.98 -1.41 21.19
C VAL A 87 28.11 -2.09 21.90
N ASP A 88 27.74 -2.98 22.85
CA ASP A 88 28.66 -4.02 23.35
C ASP A 88 28.90 -5.11 22.29
N ASN A 89 28.19 -5.08 21.17
CA ASN A 89 28.44 -5.95 20.04
C ASN A 89 28.80 -5.13 18.78
N PRO A 90 30.10 -4.84 18.55
CA PRO A 90 30.56 -4.05 17.42
C PRO A 90 30.18 -4.67 16.05
N SER A 91 29.96 -5.98 15.99
CA SER A 91 29.60 -6.66 14.74
C SER A 91 28.21 -6.30 14.21
N ARG A 92 27.35 -5.69 15.01
CA ARG A 92 26.00 -5.31 14.62
C ARG A 92 25.77 -3.80 14.46
N ALA A 93 26.54 -2.96 15.16
CA ALA A 93 26.62 -1.53 14.85
C ALA A 93 27.18 -1.30 13.45
N ASP A 94 28.08 -2.17 13.01
CA ASP A 94 28.65 -2.13 11.66
C ASP A 94 27.61 -2.48 10.58
N ASN A 95 26.48 -3.08 10.94
CA ASN A 95 25.41 -3.47 10.02
C ASN A 95 24.29 -2.42 9.90
N ILE A 96 24.19 -1.43 10.80
CA ILE A 96 23.33 -0.28 10.59
C ILE A 96 24.07 0.64 9.62
N GLY A 97 23.83 0.45 8.33
CA GLY A 97 24.42 1.27 7.28
C GLY A 97 24.16 2.76 7.55
N THR A 98 25.21 3.57 7.56
CA THR A 98 25.11 5.01 7.85
C THR A 98 24.45 5.80 6.73
N PHE A 99 24.48 5.29 5.50
CA PHE A 99 23.90 5.94 4.33
C PHE A 99 23.43 4.90 3.31
N GLY A 100 22.27 5.13 2.72
CA GLY A 100 21.71 4.25 1.68
C GLY A 100 20.81 4.97 0.70
N ASN A 101 20.52 4.30 -0.41
CA ASN A 101 19.58 4.77 -1.41
C ASN A 101 18.83 3.59 -2.04
N GLU A 102 17.61 3.83 -2.50
CA GLU A 102 16.80 2.81 -3.16
C GLU A 102 15.72 3.40 -4.04
N PHE A 103 15.21 2.61 -5.00
CA PHE A 103 13.87 2.81 -5.53
C PHE A 103 12.86 2.16 -4.58
N ARG A 104 12.32 2.93 -3.67
CA ARG A 104 11.34 2.43 -2.69
C ARG A 104 10.07 1.88 -3.31
N ARG A 105 9.64 2.43 -4.46
CA ARG A 105 8.51 1.95 -5.26
C ARG A 105 8.71 2.28 -6.73
N ALA A 106 8.56 1.27 -7.58
CA ALA A 106 8.57 1.39 -9.03
C ALA A 106 7.34 0.66 -9.60
N ARG A 107 6.15 1.29 -9.55
CA ARG A 107 4.86 0.64 -9.81
C ARG A 107 4.20 1.13 -11.08
N PHE A 108 3.68 0.18 -11.84
CA PHE A 108 2.65 0.45 -12.84
C PHE A 108 1.29 0.00 -12.30
N THR A 109 0.23 0.68 -12.74
CA THR A 109 -1.14 0.25 -12.48
C THR A 109 -1.89 0.24 -13.80
N ILE A 110 -2.34 -0.92 -14.19
CA ILE A 110 -3.23 -1.14 -15.32
C ILE A 110 -4.60 -1.44 -14.73
N LYS A 111 -5.62 -0.69 -15.13
CA LYS A 111 -6.99 -0.94 -14.69
C LYS A 111 -7.99 -0.58 -15.77
N GLY A 112 -9.13 -1.22 -15.77
CA GLY A 112 -10.16 -0.99 -16.76
C GLY A 112 -11.55 -1.31 -16.25
N GLU A 113 -12.55 -0.83 -17.00
CA GLU A 113 -13.93 -1.24 -16.91
C GLU A 113 -14.34 -1.89 -18.24
N VAL A 114 -15.03 -3.03 -18.16
CA VAL A 114 -15.37 -3.87 -19.32
C VAL A 114 -16.89 -4.00 -19.54
N GLY A 115 -17.63 -3.02 -19.10
CA GLY A 115 -19.09 -2.96 -19.21
C GLY A 115 -19.81 -3.36 -17.93
N ASP A 116 -21.02 -2.85 -17.77
CA ASP A 116 -21.97 -3.18 -16.71
C ASP A 116 -21.42 -3.16 -15.27
N GLY A 117 -20.42 -2.31 -15.03
CA GLY A 117 -19.75 -2.17 -13.73
C GLY A 117 -18.69 -3.24 -13.43
N TRP A 118 -18.43 -4.17 -14.34
CA TRP A 118 -17.29 -5.07 -14.23
C TRP A 118 -15.99 -4.33 -14.56
N GLY A 119 -14.92 -4.74 -13.90
CA GLY A 119 -13.60 -4.19 -14.18
C GLY A 119 -12.50 -4.98 -13.49
N PHE A 120 -11.29 -4.55 -13.73
CA PHE A 120 -10.08 -5.18 -13.20
C PHE A 120 -9.05 -4.15 -12.80
N ALA A 121 -8.09 -4.56 -11.97
CA ALA A 121 -6.86 -3.83 -11.71
C ALA A 121 -5.70 -4.79 -11.54
N PHE A 122 -4.54 -4.37 -12.05
CA PHE A 122 -3.27 -5.07 -11.92
C PHE A 122 -2.16 -4.07 -11.62
N GLN A 123 -1.37 -4.33 -10.55
CA GLN A 123 -0.30 -3.42 -10.12
C GLN A 123 0.95 -4.19 -9.71
N PRO A 124 1.90 -4.42 -10.61
CA PRO A 124 3.23 -4.90 -10.27
C PRO A 124 4.08 -3.79 -9.63
N ASP A 125 4.98 -4.18 -8.73
CA ASP A 125 6.05 -3.36 -8.16
C ASP A 125 7.40 -3.95 -8.56
N PHE A 126 8.22 -3.16 -9.21
CA PHE A 126 9.53 -3.55 -9.72
C PHE A 126 10.67 -3.07 -8.80
N ALA A 127 10.37 -2.43 -7.67
CA ALA A 127 11.40 -1.90 -6.78
C ALA A 127 12.29 -3.00 -6.19
N GLU A 128 11.72 -4.19 -5.94
CA GLU A 128 12.43 -5.31 -5.35
C GLU A 128 13.23 -6.16 -6.37
N THR A 129 13.20 -5.78 -7.66
CA THR A 129 13.99 -6.49 -8.71
C THR A 129 15.47 -6.13 -8.67
N VAL A 130 15.84 -5.05 -7.98
CA VAL A 130 17.24 -4.69 -7.76
C VAL A 130 17.73 -5.42 -6.51
N ALA A 131 18.87 -6.10 -6.62
CA ALA A 131 19.46 -6.80 -5.46
C ALA A 131 19.73 -5.81 -4.33
N ASP A 132 19.15 -6.05 -3.17
CA ASP A 132 19.49 -5.35 -1.94
C ASP A 132 20.85 -5.86 -1.46
N ASN A 133 21.92 -5.09 -1.70
CA ASN A 133 23.24 -5.34 -1.13
C ASN A 133 23.27 -4.76 0.31
N VAL A 134 22.41 -5.22 1.19
CA VAL A 134 22.44 -4.82 2.59
C VAL A 134 23.12 -5.94 3.38
N GLY A 135 24.21 -5.60 4.06
CA GLY A 135 24.83 -6.48 5.03
C GLY A 135 25.63 -7.67 4.49
N GLY A 136 26.20 -7.61 3.28
CA GLY A 136 27.14 -8.61 2.78
C GLY A 136 26.54 -9.97 2.37
N SER A 137 25.25 -10.16 2.50
CA SER A 137 24.52 -11.30 1.93
C SER A 137 23.72 -10.79 0.73
N ALA A 138 24.24 -11.04 -0.47
CA ALA A 138 23.50 -10.79 -1.70
C ALA A 138 22.32 -11.77 -1.76
N THR A 139 21.17 -11.35 -1.22
CA THR A 139 19.93 -11.97 -1.62
C THR A 139 19.72 -11.56 -3.08
N GLY A 140 19.69 -12.54 -3.98
CA GLY A 140 19.49 -12.29 -5.41
C GLY A 140 18.26 -11.42 -5.67
N PRO A 141 18.08 -10.88 -6.89
CA PRO A 141 16.96 -10.01 -7.20
C PRO A 141 15.66 -10.73 -6.83
N LYS A 142 14.91 -10.15 -5.90
CA LYS A 142 13.56 -10.61 -5.61
C LYS A 142 12.70 -10.37 -6.85
N GLY A 143 11.81 -11.28 -7.14
CA GLY A 143 10.94 -11.18 -8.31
C GLY A 143 10.02 -9.95 -8.25
N VAL A 144 9.26 -9.74 -9.32
CA VAL A 144 8.23 -8.68 -9.36
C VAL A 144 7.16 -8.97 -8.30
N ASP A 145 6.98 -8.04 -7.37
CA ASP A 145 5.91 -8.14 -6.38
C ASP A 145 4.60 -7.61 -6.98
N VAL A 146 3.53 -8.36 -6.89
CA VAL A 146 2.24 -7.95 -7.41
C VAL A 146 1.34 -7.48 -6.27
N LYS A 147 1.14 -6.17 -6.16
CA LYS A 147 0.34 -5.55 -5.09
C LYS A 147 -1.17 -5.69 -5.33
N ASP A 148 -1.65 -5.26 -6.50
CA ASP A 148 -3.07 -5.43 -6.86
C ASP A 148 -3.20 -6.40 -8.03
N ALA A 149 -4.06 -7.42 -7.90
CA ALA A 149 -4.52 -8.27 -9.00
C ALA A 149 -5.94 -8.73 -8.70
N LEU A 150 -6.91 -8.05 -9.28
CA LEU A 150 -8.31 -8.26 -8.92
C LEU A 150 -9.26 -8.03 -10.08
N ILE A 151 -10.39 -8.74 -9.99
CA ILE A 151 -11.60 -8.47 -10.77
C ILE A 151 -12.63 -7.91 -9.81
N TYR A 152 -13.42 -6.95 -10.27
CA TYR A 152 -14.46 -6.35 -9.44
C TYR A 152 -15.76 -6.12 -10.18
N LYS A 153 -16.85 -6.04 -9.41
CA LYS A 153 -18.17 -5.58 -9.83
C LYS A 153 -18.57 -4.36 -9.01
N LYS A 154 -18.91 -3.27 -9.69
CA LYS A 154 -19.58 -2.11 -9.07
C LYS A 154 -21.08 -2.28 -9.20
N ILE A 155 -21.78 -2.17 -8.08
CA ILE A 155 -23.24 -2.27 -8.01
C ILE A 155 -23.75 -0.94 -7.45
N LYS A 156 -24.56 -0.25 -8.27
CA LYS A 156 -25.14 1.04 -7.87
C LYS A 156 -25.97 0.90 -6.59
N GLY A 157 -25.77 1.79 -5.63
CA GLY A 157 -26.46 1.76 -4.35
C GLY A 157 -26.00 0.68 -3.36
N ILE A 158 -25.04 -0.16 -3.74
CA ILE A 158 -24.49 -1.20 -2.86
C ILE A 158 -23.00 -0.95 -2.61
N GLY A 159 -22.18 -0.90 -3.67
CA GLY A 159 -20.74 -0.75 -3.53
C GLY A 159 -19.96 -1.48 -4.61
N LYS A 160 -18.72 -1.79 -4.27
CA LYS A 160 -17.81 -2.55 -5.10
C LYS A 160 -17.45 -3.86 -4.38
N ILE A 161 -17.70 -4.97 -5.02
CA ILE A 161 -17.22 -6.30 -4.61
C ILE A 161 -16.02 -6.61 -5.49
N SER A 162 -14.94 -7.07 -4.91
CA SER A 162 -13.71 -7.46 -5.62
C SER A 162 -13.27 -8.85 -5.19
N ILE A 163 -12.71 -9.60 -6.11
CA ILE A 163 -12.09 -10.91 -5.86
C ILE A 163 -10.67 -10.83 -6.39
N GLY A 164 -9.71 -11.29 -5.60
CA GLY A 164 -8.29 -11.29 -5.92
C GLY A 164 -7.44 -10.61 -4.84
N ASN A 165 -6.19 -10.28 -5.17
CA ASN A 165 -5.27 -9.64 -4.24
C ASN A 165 -5.47 -8.13 -4.26
N VAL A 166 -5.80 -7.58 -3.10
CA VAL A 166 -5.96 -6.14 -2.91
C VAL A 166 -5.69 -5.78 -1.45
N LYS A 167 -5.35 -4.52 -1.22
CA LYS A 167 -5.15 -4.01 0.12
C LYS A 167 -6.37 -4.27 1.01
N SER A 168 -6.16 -4.93 2.14
CA SER A 168 -7.18 -5.27 3.13
C SER A 168 -7.87 -4.04 3.72
N ALA A 169 -8.99 -4.25 4.41
CA ALA A 169 -9.57 -3.19 5.22
C ALA A 169 -8.63 -2.87 6.39
N GLY A 170 -8.38 -1.61 6.62
CA GLY A 170 -7.43 -1.16 7.64
C GLY A 170 -7.69 0.28 8.06
N GLY A 171 -6.88 0.78 8.99
CA GLY A 171 -6.95 2.13 9.49
C GLY A 171 -6.59 3.21 8.49
N LEU A 172 -6.49 4.45 8.96
CA LEU A 172 -6.24 5.62 8.12
C LEU A 172 -4.93 5.51 7.35
N TRP A 173 -3.85 5.09 8.04
CA TRP A 173 -2.54 4.92 7.41
C TRP A 173 -2.59 3.85 6.31
N GLU A 174 -3.23 2.72 6.61
CA GLU A 174 -3.30 1.63 5.64
C GLU A 174 -4.26 1.94 4.49
N ASN A 175 -5.43 2.52 4.73
CA ASN A 175 -6.35 2.95 3.69
C ASN A 175 -5.80 4.07 2.78
N THR A 176 -4.85 4.85 3.30
CA THR A 176 -4.22 5.91 2.51
C THR A 176 -3.19 5.32 1.56
N SER A 177 -3.35 5.64 0.28
CA SER A 177 -2.39 5.25 -0.75
C SER A 177 -1.02 5.87 -0.46
N SER A 178 0.08 5.14 -0.71
CA SER A 178 1.44 5.67 -0.63
C SER A 178 1.68 6.90 -1.53
N ASN A 179 0.86 7.12 -2.56
CA ASN A 179 0.85 8.38 -3.31
C ASN A 179 0.36 9.58 -2.50
N SER A 180 -0.27 9.36 -1.36
CA SER A 180 -0.97 10.40 -0.58
C SER A 180 -0.56 10.48 0.88
N ILE A 181 0.23 9.53 1.40
CA ILE A 181 0.82 9.63 2.74
C ILE A 181 1.68 10.89 2.83
N LEU A 182 1.72 11.51 3.99
CA LEU A 182 2.36 12.81 4.22
C LEU A 182 3.78 12.66 4.79
N PHE A 183 4.12 11.53 5.37
CA PHE A 183 5.45 11.11 5.77
C PHE A 183 6.01 10.11 4.77
N MET A 184 7.31 9.87 4.79
CA MET A 184 7.94 8.96 3.83
C MET A 184 7.42 7.53 3.99
N GLU A 185 7.28 7.06 5.23
CA GLU A 185 6.69 5.77 5.54
C GLU A 185 5.56 5.90 6.58
N ARG A 186 4.90 4.79 6.87
CA ARG A 186 3.91 4.64 7.92
C ARG A 186 4.59 4.48 9.28
N PRO A 187 3.88 4.71 10.39
CA PRO A 187 4.39 4.44 11.73
C PRO A 187 4.79 2.97 11.95
N MET A 188 5.73 2.73 12.87
CA MET A 188 6.24 1.39 13.19
C MET A 188 5.13 0.40 13.54
N TYR A 189 4.18 0.79 14.41
CA TYR A 189 3.08 -0.09 14.79
C TYR A 189 2.21 -0.51 13.60
N ASN A 190 2.09 0.35 12.60
CA ASN A 190 1.36 0.03 11.37
C ASN A 190 2.15 -0.92 10.47
N GLU A 191 3.49 -0.80 10.41
CA GLU A 191 4.34 -1.76 9.71
C GLU A 191 4.27 -3.13 10.40
N ALA A 192 4.37 -3.15 11.73
CA ALA A 192 4.40 -4.37 12.53
C ALA A 192 3.09 -5.17 12.51
N ALA A 193 1.95 -4.49 12.63
CA ALA A 193 0.66 -5.16 12.81
C ALA A 193 -0.07 -5.45 11.50
N ASN A 194 0.20 -4.71 10.42
CA ASN A 194 -0.72 -4.62 9.31
C ASN A 194 -0.49 -5.66 8.21
N LEU A 195 -1.59 -6.24 7.73
CA LEU A 195 -1.60 -7.26 6.69
C LEU A 195 -1.38 -6.77 5.26
N ALA A 196 -1.30 -5.46 5.00
CA ALA A 196 -1.19 -4.90 3.65
C ALA A 196 -2.17 -5.51 2.61
N HIS A 197 -1.71 -6.38 1.71
CA HIS A 197 -2.52 -6.98 0.64
C HIS A 197 -2.88 -8.43 0.98
N ARG A 198 -4.10 -8.85 0.59
CA ARG A 198 -4.58 -10.22 0.74
C ARG A 198 -5.37 -10.67 -0.47
N ALA A 199 -5.19 -11.93 -0.84
CA ALA A 199 -6.09 -12.62 -1.74
C ALA A 199 -7.41 -12.93 -1.01
N GLY A 200 -8.54 -12.71 -1.69
CA GLY A 200 -9.84 -12.94 -1.07
C GLY A 200 -10.98 -12.17 -1.72
N ILE A 201 -12.06 -12.03 -0.96
CA ILE A 201 -13.25 -11.24 -1.31
C ILE A 201 -13.21 -9.93 -0.51
N HIS A 202 -13.39 -8.83 -1.21
CA HIS A 202 -13.35 -7.50 -0.63
C HIS A 202 -14.60 -6.71 -0.98
N TYR A 203 -15.12 -6.00 -0.01
CA TYR A 203 -16.24 -5.08 -0.16
C TYR A 203 -15.80 -3.65 0.13
N ASP A 204 -16.30 -2.69 -0.63
CA ASP A 204 -15.96 -1.26 -0.49
C ASP A 204 -17.16 -0.41 -0.94
N THR A 205 -17.71 0.38 -0.01
CA THR A 205 -18.81 1.31 -0.32
C THR A 205 -18.40 2.50 -1.16
N ALA A 206 -17.09 2.68 -1.43
CA ALA A 206 -16.57 3.85 -2.12
C ALA A 206 -17.30 4.18 -3.43
N GLY A 207 -18.00 5.30 -3.42
CA GLY A 207 -18.71 5.84 -4.58
C GLY A 207 -20.10 5.26 -4.83
N ALA A 208 -20.57 4.26 -4.09
CA ALA A 208 -21.90 3.66 -4.24
C ALA A 208 -23.04 4.66 -3.98
N PHE A 209 -22.87 5.46 -2.94
CA PHE A 209 -23.86 6.43 -2.46
C PHE A 209 -23.49 7.88 -2.85
N GLY A 210 -22.54 8.03 -3.77
CA GLY A 210 -22.04 9.32 -4.22
C GLY A 210 -20.81 9.83 -3.48
N LYS A 211 -20.11 10.79 -4.10
CA LYS A 211 -18.79 11.26 -3.62
C LYS A 211 -18.82 12.00 -2.29
N LYS A 212 -19.97 12.51 -1.89
CA LYS A 212 -20.16 13.28 -0.64
C LYS A 212 -20.80 12.45 0.47
N PHE A 213 -21.09 11.18 0.21
CA PHE A 213 -21.64 10.31 1.24
C PHE A 213 -20.66 10.22 2.42
N PRO A 214 -21.10 10.50 3.65
CA PRO A 214 -20.18 10.71 4.76
C PRO A 214 -19.62 9.41 5.34
N LEU A 215 -20.29 8.30 5.11
CA LEU A 215 -19.90 7.00 5.66
C LEU A 215 -19.15 6.17 4.62
N HIS A 216 -18.04 5.59 5.04
CA HIS A 216 -17.28 4.61 4.28
C HIS A 216 -17.19 3.31 5.08
N LEU A 217 -17.45 2.21 4.43
CA LEU A 217 -17.28 0.85 4.96
C LEU A 217 -16.43 0.06 3.97
N LYS A 218 -15.45 -0.63 4.49
CA LYS A 218 -14.62 -1.59 3.77
C LYS A 218 -14.54 -2.88 4.57
N ALA A 219 -14.63 -4.02 3.92
CA ALA A 219 -14.47 -5.33 4.54
C ALA A 219 -13.62 -6.23 3.65
N THR A 220 -12.92 -7.15 4.26
CA THR A 220 -12.10 -8.18 3.60
C THR A 220 -12.37 -9.52 4.25
N LEU A 221 -12.55 -10.53 3.44
CA LEU A 221 -12.46 -11.94 3.82
C LEU A 221 -11.38 -12.56 2.93
N GLY A 222 -10.23 -12.82 3.52
CA GLY A 222 -9.06 -13.38 2.85
C GLY A 222 -8.81 -14.81 3.29
N VAL A 223 -8.00 -15.51 2.51
CA VAL A 223 -7.58 -16.88 2.78
C VAL A 223 -6.06 -16.98 2.65
N GLY A 224 -5.46 -17.93 3.37
CA GLY A 224 -4.04 -18.23 3.33
C GLY A 224 -3.13 -17.28 4.13
N ALA A 225 -1.88 -17.63 4.18
CA ALA A 225 -0.82 -16.89 4.86
C ALA A 225 -0.50 -15.54 4.21
N GLU A 226 0.33 -14.74 4.87
CA GLU A 226 0.80 -13.44 4.37
C GLU A 226 1.55 -13.60 3.04
N GLY A 227 1.15 -12.80 2.04
CA GLY A 227 1.80 -12.78 0.73
C GLY A 227 1.46 -13.94 -0.19
N ALA A 228 0.63 -14.87 0.23
CA ALA A 228 0.25 -16.01 -0.59
C ALA A 228 -0.63 -15.58 -1.77
N TRP A 229 -0.03 -15.55 -2.97
CA TRP A 229 -0.71 -15.47 -4.26
C TRP A 229 -1.30 -16.79 -4.68
N ARG A 230 -0.62 -17.83 -4.29
CA ARG A 230 -0.83 -19.21 -4.64
C ARG A 230 -0.60 -20.00 -3.37
N GLN A 231 -1.62 -20.62 -2.89
CA GLN A 231 -1.49 -21.69 -1.93
C GLN A 231 -1.24 -22.94 -2.75
N GLU A 232 -0.03 -23.43 -2.75
CA GLU A 232 0.27 -24.79 -3.20
C GLU A 232 -0.10 -25.69 -2.03
N GLN A 233 -1.05 -26.54 -2.25
CA GLN A 233 -1.30 -27.67 -1.38
C GLN A 233 -0.12 -28.64 -1.62
N GLU A 234 0.92 -28.53 -0.82
CA GLU A 234 1.85 -29.64 -0.69
C GLU A 234 1.09 -30.77 0.00
N ASP A 235 1.34 -32.00 -0.41
CA ASP A 235 0.69 -33.26 -0.05
C ASP A 235 0.44 -33.53 1.45
N SER A 236 0.02 -32.56 2.22
CA SER A 236 -0.48 -32.77 3.57
C SER A 236 -2.00 -32.86 3.55
N ASP A 237 -2.54 -33.90 4.14
CA ASP A 237 -3.96 -34.17 4.31
C ASP A 237 -4.71 -33.09 5.14
N THR A 238 -4.06 -31.97 5.46
CA THR A 238 -4.59 -30.84 6.23
C THR A 238 -4.90 -29.70 5.29
N ILE A 239 -6.17 -29.36 5.18
CA ILE A 239 -6.63 -28.08 4.61
C ILE A 239 -6.18 -27.01 5.59
N GLU A 240 -5.27 -26.12 5.17
CA GLU A 240 -4.89 -24.97 6.00
C GLU A 240 -6.10 -24.04 6.17
N ASP A 241 -6.72 -24.07 7.33
CA ASP A 241 -7.89 -23.28 7.69
C ASP A 241 -7.56 -21.82 8.05
N ASN A 242 -6.44 -21.31 7.52
CA ASN A 242 -6.01 -19.94 7.80
C ASN A 242 -6.87 -18.93 7.02
N TYR A 243 -7.53 -18.07 7.73
CA TYR A 243 -8.33 -16.99 7.14
C TYR A 243 -8.12 -15.65 7.82
N VAL A 244 -8.49 -14.62 7.11
CA VAL A 244 -8.45 -13.24 7.60
C VAL A 244 -9.81 -12.59 7.40
N ALA A 245 -10.32 -12.00 8.45
CA ALA A 245 -11.50 -11.14 8.40
C ALA A 245 -11.12 -9.73 8.85
N SER A 246 -11.38 -8.71 8.03
CA SER A 246 -11.13 -7.33 8.44
C SER A 246 -12.26 -6.39 8.05
N VAL A 247 -12.46 -5.37 8.87
CA VAL A 247 -13.44 -4.31 8.65
C VAL A 247 -12.84 -2.96 9.00
N ALA A 248 -13.18 -1.94 8.22
CA ALA A 248 -12.86 -0.55 8.53
C ALA A 248 -14.06 0.34 8.21
N THR A 249 -14.35 1.25 9.11
CA THR A 249 -15.44 2.22 8.93
C THR A 249 -14.97 3.64 9.25
N HIS A 250 -15.47 4.61 8.49
CA HIS A 250 -15.11 6.01 8.64
C HIS A 250 -16.34 6.87 8.41
N TYR A 251 -16.54 7.79 9.30
CA TYR A 251 -17.53 8.88 9.14
C TYR A 251 -16.79 10.20 8.93
N THR A 252 -17.14 10.93 7.87
CA THR A 252 -16.55 12.23 7.56
C THR A 252 -17.61 13.31 7.54
N HIS A 253 -17.51 14.22 8.50
CA HIS A 253 -18.32 15.44 8.51
C HIS A 253 -17.64 16.53 7.70
N VAL A 254 -18.34 17.07 6.71
CA VAL A 254 -17.84 18.11 5.80
C VAL A 254 -18.45 19.45 6.23
N MET A 255 -17.65 20.29 6.89
CA MET A 255 -18.05 21.63 7.37
C MET A 255 -17.84 22.72 6.32
N GLY A 256 -17.02 22.44 5.28
CA GLY A 256 -16.73 23.40 4.22
C GLY A 256 -15.81 22.82 3.14
N LYS A 257 -15.46 23.63 2.14
CA LYS A 257 -14.61 23.19 1.00
C LYS A 257 -13.22 22.66 1.41
N LYS A 258 -12.72 23.08 2.57
CA LYS A 258 -11.39 22.75 3.08
C LYS A 258 -11.45 22.40 4.58
N HIS A 259 -12.63 22.12 5.09
CA HIS A 259 -12.87 21.89 6.50
C HIS A 259 -13.61 20.56 6.68
N TYR A 260 -12.94 19.60 7.30
CA TYR A 260 -13.41 18.23 7.47
C TYR A 260 -13.03 17.70 8.85
N VAL A 261 -13.91 16.92 9.43
CA VAL A 261 -13.62 16.03 10.55
C VAL A 261 -13.92 14.60 10.10
N MET A 262 -13.02 13.69 10.33
CA MET A 262 -13.21 12.26 10.11
C MET A 262 -12.91 11.51 11.41
N ILE A 263 -13.79 10.61 11.76
CA ILE A 263 -13.59 9.62 12.82
C ILE A 263 -13.83 8.23 12.24
N GLY A 264 -13.18 7.23 12.78
CA GLY A 264 -13.33 5.87 12.30
C GLY A 264 -12.63 4.86 13.18
N GLY A 265 -12.64 3.64 12.72
CA GLY A 265 -11.93 2.53 13.33
C GLY A 265 -11.78 1.38 12.36
N SER A 266 -10.88 0.47 12.71
CA SER A 266 -10.67 -0.76 11.99
C SER A 266 -10.42 -1.90 12.95
N TYR A 267 -10.73 -3.11 12.52
CA TYR A 267 -10.42 -4.34 13.22
C TYR A 267 -10.09 -5.43 12.21
N THR A 268 -9.08 -6.21 12.52
CA THR A 268 -8.64 -7.37 11.74
C THR A 268 -8.47 -8.55 12.68
N TYR A 269 -8.91 -9.70 12.23
CA TYR A 269 -8.73 -10.99 12.87
C TYR A 269 -8.10 -11.95 11.86
N GLU A 270 -7.05 -12.65 12.28
CA GLU A 270 -6.36 -13.69 11.54
C GLU A 270 -6.46 -15.00 12.33
N ASN A 271 -6.90 -16.08 11.68
CA ASN A 271 -6.80 -17.41 12.23
C ASN A 271 -5.46 -18.03 11.81
N HIS A 272 -4.74 -18.61 12.74
CA HIS A 272 -3.41 -19.20 12.53
C HIS A 272 -3.31 -20.65 13.02
N SER A 273 -4.44 -21.33 13.21
CA SER A 273 -4.50 -22.66 13.82
C SER A 273 -3.53 -23.68 13.22
N ASP A 274 -3.25 -23.57 11.92
CA ASP A 274 -2.38 -24.52 11.21
C ASP A 274 -0.93 -24.06 11.10
N LEU A 275 -0.70 -22.75 10.85
CA LEU A 275 0.65 -22.20 10.70
C LEU A 275 1.34 -21.91 12.02
N ARG A 276 0.58 -21.67 13.07
CA ARG A 276 1.05 -21.38 14.43
C ARG A 276 2.15 -20.32 14.55
N THR A 277 2.41 -19.53 13.51
CA THR A 277 3.47 -18.51 13.51
C THR A 277 2.98 -17.21 12.91
N ARG A 278 3.47 -16.09 13.43
CA ARG A 278 3.22 -14.75 12.90
C ARG A 278 4.47 -13.89 13.03
N SER A 279 4.99 -13.43 11.90
CA SER A 279 6.09 -12.48 11.88
C SER A 279 5.59 -11.08 12.22
N VAL A 280 6.24 -10.42 13.17
CA VAL A 280 5.97 -9.05 13.61
C VAL A 280 7.26 -8.26 13.42
N GLU A 281 7.25 -7.38 12.42
CA GLU A 281 8.47 -6.75 11.94
C GLU A 281 8.28 -5.25 11.69
N ALA A 282 9.24 -4.44 12.15
CA ALA A 282 9.28 -3.01 11.83
C ALA A 282 10.71 -2.44 11.80
N ARG A 283 10.90 -1.43 10.97
CA ARG A 283 12.17 -0.72 10.82
C ARG A 283 12.23 0.50 11.71
N ALA A 284 13.45 0.82 12.17
CA ALA A 284 13.69 2.05 12.92
C ALA A 284 13.22 3.26 12.11
N GLN A 285 12.31 4.05 12.67
CA GLN A 285 11.84 5.32 12.10
C GLN A 285 11.35 5.21 10.64
N GLY A 286 10.95 4.01 10.17
CA GLY A 286 10.56 3.76 8.80
C GLY A 286 11.71 3.94 7.78
N VAL A 287 12.98 3.84 8.20
CA VAL A 287 14.13 3.91 7.29
C VAL A 287 14.25 2.60 6.53
N HIS A 288 13.74 2.57 5.31
CA HIS A 288 13.72 1.36 4.50
C HIS A 288 15.06 1.08 3.81
N THR A 289 15.75 2.12 3.35
CA THR A 289 17.00 2.02 2.58
C THR A 289 18.15 1.36 3.32
N LEU A 290 18.12 1.33 4.64
CA LEU A 290 19.16 0.75 5.49
C LEU A 290 18.75 -0.61 6.07
N GLY A 291 17.63 -1.14 5.62
CA GLY A 291 17.22 -2.55 5.63
C GLY A 291 16.92 -3.19 6.97
N GLU A 292 17.56 -2.77 8.06
CA GLU A 292 17.45 -3.49 9.31
C GLU A 292 16.13 -3.23 10.03
N LYS A 293 15.49 -4.32 10.42
CA LYS A 293 14.34 -4.35 11.27
C LYS A 293 14.81 -4.38 12.71
N ILE A 294 14.40 -3.40 13.49
CA ILE A 294 14.69 -3.37 14.95
C ILE A 294 13.68 -4.19 15.76
N LEU A 295 12.45 -4.28 15.24
CA LEU A 295 11.46 -5.25 15.65
C LEU A 295 11.46 -6.35 14.60
N ASP A 296 11.83 -7.56 14.96
CA ASP A 296 11.93 -8.73 14.10
C ASP A 296 11.73 -9.98 14.96
N THR A 297 10.47 -10.24 15.29
CA THR A 297 10.09 -11.39 16.09
C THR A 297 9.11 -12.27 15.35
N ASN A 298 9.23 -13.57 15.54
CA ASN A 298 8.28 -14.56 15.11
C ASN A 298 7.55 -15.08 16.34
N LEU A 299 6.29 -14.69 16.48
CA LEU A 299 5.42 -15.26 17.49
C LEU A 299 5.12 -16.71 17.10
N SER A 300 5.43 -17.66 17.96
CA SER A 300 5.15 -19.08 17.78
C SER A 300 3.87 -19.50 18.50
N ASP A 301 3.35 -20.67 18.13
CA ASP A 301 2.19 -21.32 18.73
C ASP A 301 0.94 -20.42 18.81
N ILE A 302 0.74 -19.60 17.79
CA ILE A 302 -0.40 -18.69 17.68
C ILE A 302 -1.62 -19.44 17.17
N GLU A 303 -2.73 -19.30 17.89
CA GLU A 303 -4.06 -19.70 17.44
C GLU A 303 -4.72 -18.60 16.62
N SER A 304 -4.60 -17.36 17.09
CA SER A 304 -5.18 -16.21 16.41
C SER A 304 -4.36 -14.94 16.63
N TYR A 305 -4.45 -14.02 15.68
CA TYR A 305 -3.86 -12.70 15.77
C TYR A 305 -4.89 -11.64 15.42
N SER A 306 -5.04 -10.64 16.24
CA SER A 306 -5.98 -9.57 15.98
C SER A 306 -5.39 -8.20 16.27
N TYR A 307 -5.80 -7.20 15.51
CA TYR A 307 -5.40 -5.82 15.74
C TYR A 307 -6.44 -4.83 15.23
N GLY A 308 -6.43 -3.65 15.79
CA GLY A 308 -7.29 -2.57 15.36
C GLY A 308 -7.44 -1.47 16.40
N GLY A 309 -8.22 -0.46 16.06
CA GLY A 309 -8.47 0.64 16.99
C GLY A 309 -9.07 1.86 16.31
N PRO A 310 -9.25 2.94 17.09
CA PRO A 310 -9.84 4.19 16.64
C PRO A 310 -8.86 5.04 15.84
N GLN A 311 -9.42 5.93 15.03
CA GLN A 311 -8.68 6.87 14.21
C GLN A 311 -9.47 8.15 13.99
N PHE A 312 -8.76 9.26 13.79
CA PHE A 312 -9.36 10.53 13.46
C PHE A 312 -8.53 11.31 12.45
N ALA A 313 -9.16 12.24 11.76
CA ALA A 313 -8.47 13.26 10.98
C ALA A 313 -9.25 14.57 10.99
N TYR A 314 -8.52 15.67 11.03
CA TYR A 314 -9.07 17.03 10.95
C TYR A 314 -8.32 17.83 9.89
N SER A 315 -9.06 18.53 9.06
CA SER A 315 -8.51 19.44 8.05
C SER A 315 -9.22 20.78 8.10
N ASN A 316 -8.46 21.86 8.22
CA ASN A 316 -8.99 23.22 8.14
C ASN A 316 -8.00 24.13 7.41
N GLY A 317 -8.32 24.45 6.15
CA GLY A 317 -7.44 25.27 5.32
C GLY A 317 -6.03 24.65 5.18
N PRO A 318 -4.97 25.36 5.64
CA PRO A 318 -3.60 24.86 5.54
C PRO A 318 -3.26 23.74 6.54
N LEU A 319 -4.03 23.63 7.65
CA LEU A 319 -3.79 22.66 8.71
C LEU A 319 -4.46 21.33 8.39
N PHE A 320 -3.71 20.26 8.56
CA PHE A 320 -4.20 18.89 8.62
C PHE A 320 -3.57 18.18 9.83
N THR A 321 -4.38 17.51 10.62
CA THR A 321 -3.91 16.65 11.70
C THR A 321 -4.67 15.35 11.69
N ALA A 322 -4.02 14.27 12.09
CA ALA A 322 -4.65 12.97 12.21
C ALA A 322 -3.93 12.10 13.23
N GLY A 323 -4.62 11.12 13.74
CA GLY A 323 -4.08 10.12 14.65
C GLY A 323 -4.77 8.78 14.50
N GLU A 324 -4.05 7.75 14.91
CA GLU A 324 -4.50 6.37 14.90
C GLU A 324 -3.88 5.63 16.08
N TYR A 325 -4.63 4.75 16.68
CA TYR A 325 -4.18 3.82 17.72
C TYR A 325 -4.50 2.40 17.29
N TYR A 326 -3.59 1.48 17.55
CA TYR A 326 -3.79 0.04 17.42
C TYR A 326 -3.54 -0.66 18.76
N TYR A 327 -4.42 -1.57 19.07
CA TYR A 327 -4.22 -2.65 20.02
C TYR A 327 -4.06 -3.94 19.25
N VAL A 328 -3.08 -4.75 19.65
CA VAL A 328 -2.73 -6.04 19.06
C VAL A 328 -2.88 -7.10 20.13
N ASN A 329 -3.47 -8.22 19.77
CA ASN A 329 -3.56 -9.40 20.63
C ASN A 329 -3.29 -10.65 19.79
N ALA A 330 -2.42 -11.53 20.27
CA ALA A 330 -2.25 -12.87 19.75
C ALA A 330 -2.58 -13.88 20.84
N SER A 331 -3.57 -14.72 20.60
CA SER A 331 -3.89 -15.86 21.45
C SER A 331 -2.95 -17.01 21.14
N ARG A 332 -2.42 -17.68 22.16
CA ARG A 332 -1.43 -18.74 22.01
C ARG A 332 -1.95 -20.09 22.46
N LEU A 333 -1.50 -21.13 21.78
CA LEU A 333 -1.68 -22.53 22.15
C LEU A 333 -0.50 -23.00 23.01
N PRO A 334 -0.65 -24.11 23.75
CA PRO A 334 0.50 -24.80 24.34
C PRO A 334 1.59 -25.09 23.29
N ASP A 335 2.83 -25.11 23.73
CA ASP A 335 3.99 -25.43 22.89
C ASP A 335 3.78 -26.78 22.20
N SER A 336 3.93 -26.81 20.88
CA SER A 336 3.74 -28.04 20.09
C SER A 336 4.85 -29.08 20.35
N ALA A 337 6.00 -28.65 20.86
CA ALA A 337 7.14 -29.52 21.18
C ALA A 337 7.15 -29.95 22.67
N ASP A 338 6.49 -29.21 23.54
CA ASP A 338 6.41 -29.45 24.98
C ASP A 338 5.02 -29.08 25.53
N ASP A 339 4.13 -30.05 25.63
CA ASP A 339 2.74 -29.87 26.11
C ASP A 339 2.65 -29.30 27.57
N LEU A 340 3.76 -29.24 28.27
CA LEU A 340 3.82 -28.65 29.62
C LEU A 340 4.18 -27.16 29.59
N LYS A 341 4.66 -26.66 28.45
CA LYS A 341 5.00 -25.26 28.28
C LYS A 341 3.81 -24.50 27.71
N THR A 342 3.23 -23.63 28.46
CA THR A 342 2.18 -22.70 28.06
C THR A 342 2.76 -21.30 27.92
N TYR A 343 2.37 -20.60 26.88
CA TYR A 343 2.71 -19.21 26.67
C TYR A 343 1.54 -18.32 27.04
N ASP A 344 1.83 -17.19 27.64
CA ASP A 344 0.81 -16.15 27.82
C ASP A 344 0.44 -15.51 26.49
N ASP A 345 -0.79 -15.00 26.40
CA ASP A 345 -1.23 -14.24 25.24
C ASP A 345 -0.34 -13.02 25.02
N TYR A 346 0.06 -12.81 23.76
CA TYR A 346 0.85 -11.65 23.40
C TYR A 346 -0.02 -10.42 23.21
N ASN A 347 0.33 -9.33 23.87
CA ASN A 347 -0.38 -8.06 23.78
C ASN A 347 0.59 -6.93 23.42
N ALA A 348 0.22 -6.16 22.39
CA ALA A 348 1.00 -5.03 21.96
C ALA A 348 0.10 -3.83 21.63
N ASN A 349 0.66 -2.66 21.57
CA ASN A 349 -0.07 -1.49 21.14
C ASN A 349 0.84 -0.42 20.54
N GLY A 350 0.24 0.49 19.77
CA GLY A 350 0.96 1.61 19.22
C GLY A 350 0.02 2.70 18.74
N ALA A 351 0.54 3.90 18.69
CA ALA A 351 -0.21 5.03 18.19
C ALA A 351 0.67 6.05 17.48
N SER A 352 0.04 6.85 16.66
CA SER A 352 0.64 8.06 16.13
C SER A 352 -0.34 9.21 16.11
N ILE A 353 0.20 10.42 16.29
CA ILE A 353 -0.50 11.68 16.03
C ILE A 353 0.42 12.59 15.22
N PHE A 354 -0.12 13.23 14.21
CA PHE A 354 0.67 14.12 13.39
C PHE A 354 -0.07 15.38 12.96
N ALA A 355 0.71 16.41 12.66
CA ALA A 355 0.25 17.63 12.03
C ALA A 355 1.05 17.91 10.75
N HIS A 356 0.37 18.48 9.77
CA HIS A 356 0.92 18.93 8.50
C HIS A 356 0.35 20.30 8.19
N TYR A 357 1.19 21.30 8.03
CA TYR A 357 0.79 22.68 7.84
C TYR A 357 1.43 23.30 6.60
N PHE A 358 0.61 23.83 5.70
CA PHE A 358 1.08 24.52 4.51
C PHE A 358 1.59 25.91 4.84
N LEU A 359 2.90 26.10 4.63
CA LEU A 359 3.58 27.39 4.80
C LEU A 359 3.31 28.34 3.63
N THR A 360 3.13 27.76 2.43
CA THR A 360 2.98 28.52 1.18
C THR A 360 1.87 27.99 0.30
N GLY A 361 1.44 28.81 -0.68
CA GLY A 361 0.62 28.34 -1.82
C GLY A 361 -0.86 28.16 -1.57
N GLY A 362 -1.38 28.48 -0.39
CA GLY A 362 -2.81 28.36 -0.07
C GLY A 362 -3.37 26.96 -0.25
N ALA A 363 -2.52 25.94 -0.10
CA ALA A 363 -2.84 24.54 -0.31
C ALA A 363 -3.59 23.92 0.89
N HIS A 364 -4.10 22.73 0.69
CA HIS A 364 -4.69 21.92 1.75
C HIS A 364 -4.57 20.43 1.43
N VAL A 365 -4.60 19.62 2.48
CA VAL A 365 -4.77 18.17 2.36
C VAL A 365 -6.24 17.87 2.12
N ALA A 366 -6.54 17.06 1.13
CA ALA A 366 -7.90 16.67 0.81
C ALA A 366 -8.21 15.27 1.39
N LEU A 367 -9.32 15.18 2.11
CA LEU A 367 -9.93 13.89 2.47
C LEU A 367 -10.94 13.46 1.39
N LYS A 368 -11.17 12.16 1.31
CA LYS A 368 -12.25 11.56 0.53
C LYS A 368 -13.24 10.91 1.48
N PRO A 369 -14.38 11.59 1.79
CA PRO A 369 -15.39 11.02 2.69
C PRO A 369 -15.79 9.61 2.29
N ALA A 370 -16.16 9.42 1.02
CA ALA A 370 -16.57 8.13 0.50
C ALA A 370 -15.46 7.07 0.40
N LYS A 371 -14.27 7.30 0.98
CA LYS A 371 -13.13 6.36 0.98
C LYS A 371 -12.40 6.27 2.31
N GLY A 372 -12.80 7.07 3.30
CA GLY A 372 -12.12 7.08 4.60
C GLY A 372 -10.59 7.23 4.51
N SER A 373 -10.09 8.10 3.61
CA SER A 373 -8.64 8.18 3.35
C SER A 373 -8.20 9.56 2.89
N ILE A 374 -6.91 9.87 3.09
CA ILE A 374 -6.26 11.04 2.52
C ILE A 374 -6.19 10.88 0.99
N SER A 375 -6.66 11.89 0.26
CA SER A 375 -6.68 11.83 -1.21
C SER A 375 -5.52 12.56 -1.88
N GLY A 376 -4.65 13.15 -1.11
CA GLY A 376 -3.49 13.92 -1.55
C GLY A 376 -3.68 15.43 -1.34
N VAL A 377 -2.78 16.20 -1.89
CA VAL A 377 -2.66 17.65 -1.69
C VAL A 377 -3.29 18.40 -2.86
N LYS A 378 -3.98 19.46 -2.56
CA LYS A 378 -4.51 20.44 -3.51
C LYS A 378 -3.66 21.71 -3.43
N CYS A 379 -2.74 21.86 -4.38
CA CYS A 379 -1.88 23.02 -4.56
C CYS A 379 -2.19 23.69 -5.89
N LYS A 380 -2.33 25.04 -5.90
CA LYS A 380 -2.61 25.80 -7.11
C LYS A 380 -1.51 26.82 -7.45
N ALA A 381 -0.52 27.00 -6.57
CA ALA A 381 0.56 27.95 -6.79
C ALA A 381 1.45 27.49 -7.94
N ALA A 382 1.90 28.44 -8.79
CA ALA A 382 2.74 28.16 -9.95
C ALA A 382 4.11 27.58 -9.54
N MET A 383 4.68 28.07 -8.46
CA MET A 383 5.97 27.61 -7.90
C MET A 383 5.82 26.41 -6.94
N GLY A 384 4.64 25.81 -6.85
CA GLY A 384 4.38 24.73 -5.92
C GLY A 384 3.96 25.19 -4.53
N CYS A 385 3.87 24.22 -3.60
CA CYS A 385 3.45 24.47 -2.22
C CYS A 385 4.36 23.73 -1.25
N THR A 386 4.81 24.41 -0.22
CA THR A 386 5.63 23.84 0.86
C THR A 386 4.82 23.67 2.12
N ALA A 387 5.00 22.56 2.79
CA ALA A 387 4.39 22.29 4.08
C ALA A 387 5.43 21.76 5.07
N ALA A 388 5.30 22.21 6.32
CA ALA A 388 5.99 21.60 7.47
C ALA A 388 5.13 20.47 8.04
N LYS A 389 5.76 19.50 8.69
CA LYS A 389 5.10 18.37 9.31
C LYS A 389 5.81 17.91 10.57
N VAL A 390 5.04 17.38 11.51
CA VAL A 390 5.54 16.74 12.73
C VAL A 390 4.67 15.53 13.03
N MET A 391 5.27 14.45 13.51
CA MET A 391 4.58 13.26 14.00
C MET A 391 5.26 12.75 15.26
N PHE A 392 4.43 12.35 16.19
CA PHE A 392 4.82 11.54 17.34
C PHE A 392 4.23 10.15 17.15
N GLU A 393 5.05 9.15 17.38
CA GLU A 393 4.60 7.76 17.44
C GLU A 393 5.20 7.04 18.62
N PHE A 394 4.48 6.04 19.10
CA PHE A 394 5.00 5.02 19.96
C PHE A 394 4.55 3.64 19.47
N ALA A 395 5.36 2.64 19.72
CA ALA A 395 5.08 1.25 19.49
C ALA A 395 5.60 0.46 20.70
N ASN A 396 4.71 -0.21 21.40
CA ASN A 396 5.01 -1.10 22.50
C ASN A 396 4.69 -2.52 22.01
N PHE A 397 5.74 -3.23 21.63
CA PHE A 397 5.71 -4.59 21.13
C PHE A 397 6.66 -5.47 21.95
N ALA A 398 6.89 -5.09 23.20
CA ALA A 398 7.71 -5.85 24.12
C ALA A 398 7.05 -7.20 24.45
N SER A 399 7.87 -8.24 24.57
CA SER A 399 7.48 -9.55 25.05
C SER A 399 8.32 -9.91 26.26
N ASP A 400 7.71 -10.56 27.23
CA ASP A 400 8.41 -11.07 28.44
C ASP A 400 9.20 -12.35 28.14
N GLU A 401 9.08 -12.92 26.95
CA GLU A 401 9.81 -14.11 26.55
C GLU A 401 11.21 -13.75 26.03
N ALA A 402 12.24 -14.32 26.64
CA ALA A 402 13.65 -14.07 26.32
C ALA A 402 14.06 -14.41 24.88
N SER A 403 13.24 -15.14 24.13
CA SER A 403 13.47 -15.51 22.74
C SER A 403 12.90 -14.49 21.74
N GLU A 404 12.06 -13.56 22.18
CA GLU A 404 11.38 -12.60 21.32
C GLU A 404 12.10 -11.26 21.34
N ASN A 405 12.64 -10.88 20.18
CA ASN A 405 13.30 -9.58 19.96
C ASN A 405 12.27 -8.45 19.86
N ALA A 406 11.57 -8.22 20.91
CA ALA A 406 10.49 -7.25 20.98
C ALA A 406 10.98 -5.86 21.35
N THR A 407 10.34 -4.83 20.87
CA THR A 407 10.83 -3.46 20.95
C THR A 407 9.76 -2.50 21.45
N ASP A 408 10.12 -1.69 22.44
CA ASP A 408 9.44 -0.43 22.73
C ASP A 408 10.10 0.71 21.99
N ALA A 409 9.30 1.50 21.29
CA ALA A 409 9.80 2.65 20.56
C ALA A 409 8.97 3.91 20.84
N LYS A 410 9.67 5.05 20.96
CA LYS A 410 9.06 6.39 20.98
C LYS A 410 9.82 7.26 19.99
N VAL A 411 9.13 7.76 18.97
CA VAL A 411 9.77 8.48 17.87
C VAL A 411 9.10 9.81 17.62
N ILE A 412 9.91 10.84 17.41
CA ILE A 412 9.49 12.12 16.86
C ILE A 412 10.02 12.25 15.43
N HIS A 413 9.13 12.63 14.51
CA HIS A 413 9.48 12.97 13.15
C HIS A 413 9.17 14.44 12.89
N ILE A 414 10.07 15.11 12.20
CA ILE A 414 9.86 16.47 11.69
C ILE A 414 10.24 16.50 10.21
N GLY A 415 9.65 17.37 9.43
CA GLY A 415 10.06 17.42 8.02
C GLY A 415 9.34 18.47 7.20
N LEU A 416 9.70 18.47 5.92
CA LEU A 416 9.14 19.34 4.90
C LEU A 416 8.68 18.53 3.70
N ASN A 417 7.57 18.94 3.13
CA ASN A 417 7.10 18.46 1.83
C ASN A 417 7.00 19.64 0.87
N HIS A 418 7.69 19.57 -0.26
CA HIS A 418 7.49 20.52 -1.35
C HIS A 418 6.79 19.83 -2.52
N TYR A 419 5.63 20.34 -2.90
CA TYR A 419 4.81 19.84 -4.00
C TYR A 419 5.03 20.74 -5.20
N PHE A 420 5.95 20.39 -6.11
CA PHE A 420 6.19 21.14 -7.35
C PHE A 420 4.90 21.23 -8.20
N ASN A 421 4.17 20.15 -8.24
CA ASN A 421 2.86 20.05 -8.91
C ASN A 421 2.09 18.84 -8.38
N SER A 422 1.00 18.44 -9.06
CA SER A 422 0.20 17.27 -8.66
C SER A 422 0.91 15.92 -8.84
N ASN A 423 2.01 15.89 -9.58
CA ASN A 423 2.71 14.70 -10.03
C ASN A 423 4.07 14.51 -9.39
N VAL A 424 4.72 15.61 -8.99
CA VAL A 424 6.08 15.61 -8.43
C VAL A 424 6.09 16.25 -7.06
N ARG A 425 6.70 15.59 -6.09
CA ARG A 425 6.98 16.15 -4.76
C ARG A 425 8.34 15.71 -4.26
N LEU A 426 8.96 16.58 -3.47
CA LEU A 426 10.14 16.30 -2.65
C LEU A 426 9.67 16.20 -1.20
N MET A 427 10.15 15.20 -0.48
CA MET A 427 9.92 15.03 0.96
C MET A 427 11.26 14.97 1.66
N ILE A 428 11.37 15.64 2.79
CA ILE A 428 12.54 15.59 3.67
C ILE A 428 12.02 15.34 5.07
N ASP A 429 12.47 14.26 5.69
CA ASP A 429 12.09 13.83 7.02
C ASP A 429 13.34 13.65 7.87
N ALA A 430 13.34 14.20 9.08
CA ALA A 430 14.27 13.86 10.13
C ALA A 430 13.50 13.22 11.28
N ALA A 431 14.06 12.19 11.87
CA ALA A 431 13.44 11.52 12.99
C ALA A 431 14.48 11.21 14.09
N ARG A 432 14.01 11.26 15.33
CA ARG A 432 14.75 10.78 16.50
C ARG A 432 13.88 9.82 17.28
N GLY A 433 14.41 8.63 17.50
CA GLY A 433 13.75 7.55 18.23
C GLY A 433 14.53 7.11 19.45
N LEU A 434 13.77 6.72 20.47
CA LEU A 434 14.22 6.00 21.64
C LEU A 434 13.68 4.58 21.53
N TYR A 435 14.56 3.60 21.61
CA TYR A 435 14.23 2.19 21.45
C TYR A 435 14.74 1.41 22.67
N GLN A 436 13.92 0.49 23.17
CA GLN A 436 14.29 -0.38 24.28
C GLN A 436 13.94 -1.82 23.88
N GLY A 437 14.92 -2.72 24.01
CA GLY A 437 14.82 -4.07 23.46
C GLY A 437 14.94 -4.07 21.94
N GLY A 438 14.76 -5.21 21.34
CA GLY A 438 14.81 -5.40 19.88
C GLY A 438 16.02 -6.19 19.39
N THR A 439 15.92 -6.63 18.15
CA THR A 439 16.95 -7.45 17.52
C THR A 439 18.30 -6.73 17.49
N GLY A 440 19.28 -7.30 18.18
CA GLY A 440 20.66 -6.80 18.25
C GLY A 440 20.89 -5.60 19.14
N MET A 441 19.92 -5.25 19.97
CA MET A 441 20.15 -4.25 21.00
C MET A 441 20.76 -4.90 22.24
N SER A 442 21.72 -4.23 22.86
CA SER A 442 22.41 -4.76 24.03
C SER A 442 21.55 -4.69 25.29
N THR A 443 21.75 -5.66 26.15
CA THR A 443 21.33 -5.59 27.53
C THR A 443 22.49 -5.09 28.38
N ASP A 444 22.21 -4.50 29.55
CA ASP A 444 23.25 -4.19 30.53
C ASP A 444 23.84 -5.48 31.13
N ALA A 445 24.87 -5.34 32.00
CA ALA A 445 25.52 -6.47 32.68
C ALA A 445 24.58 -7.30 33.57
N LYS A 446 23.34 -6.85 33.79
CA LYS A 446 22.29 -7.55 34.54
C LYS A 446 21.20 -8.17 33.63
N GLY A 447 21.36 -8.08 32.32
CA GLY A 447 20.36 -8.55 31.35
C GLY A 447 19.18 -7.59 31.15
N THR A 448 19.28 -6.35 31.65
CA THR A 448 18.21 -5.34 31.46
C THR A 448 18.38 -4.65 30.13
N ASN A 449 17.29 -4.49 29.37
CA ASN A 449 17.30 -3.79 28.09
C ASN A 449 17.74 -2.33 28.25
N VAL A 450 18.73 -1.91 27.49
CA VAL A 450 19.23 -0.52 27.46
C VAL A 450 18.43 0.29 26.44
N THR A 451 18.19 1.55 26.76
CA THR A 451 17.54 2.49 25.83
C THR A 451 18.53 3.03 24.82
N HIS A 452 18.25 2.84 23.55
CA HIS A 452 19.06 3.26 22.44
C HIS A 452 18.49 4.50 21.74
N ASN A 453 19.38 5.43 21.38
CA ASN A 453 19.01 6.63 20.63
C ASN A 453 19.41 6.47 19.16
N MET A 454 18.47 6.66 18.26
CA MET A 454 18.75 6.71 16.83
C MET A 454 18.25 8.03 16.23
N THR A 455 19.00 8.57 15.29
CA THR A 455 18.61 9.75 14.53
C THR A 455 18.72 9.44 13.05
N SER A 456 17.71 9.79 12.27
CA SER A 456 17.73 9.60 10.82
C SER A 456 17.37 10.87 10.08
N ILE A 457 17.92 11.00 8.86
CA ILE A 457 17.49 11.98 7.87
C ILE A 457 17.21 11.23 6.59
N GLN A 458 16.05 11.49 6.02
CA GLN A 458 15.57 10.83 4.82
C GLN A 458 15.07 11.84 3.81
N THR A 459 15.30 11.57 2.53
CA THR A 459 14.80 12.39 1.43
C THR A 459 14.17 11.50 0.37
N ARG A 460 13.00 11.87 -0.14
CA ARG A 460 12.30 11.15 -1.22
C ARG A 460 11.93 12.09 -2.35
N LEU A 461 12.35 11.74 -3.56
CA LEU A 461 11.77 12.29 -4.77
C LEU A 461 10.66 11.36 -5.26
N HIS A 462 9.44 11.87 -5.35
CA HIS A 462 8.26 11.11 -5.75
C HIS A 462 7.65 11.67 -7.02
N LEU A 463 7.65 10.85 -8.07
CA LEU A 463 6.97 11.09 -9.35
C LEU A 463 5.77 10.16 -9.49
N LYS A 464 4.64 10.67 -9.98
CA LYS A 464 3.47 9.86 -10.38
C LYS A 464 2.81 10.41 -11.64
N TRP A 465 2.24 9.55 -12.47
CA TRP A 465 1.53 9.91 -13.70
C TRP A 465 0.24 9.15 -13.87
#